data_cf7002c11727626e83b5e3257d106fa0
#
_entry.id   cf7002c11727626e83b5e3257d106fa0
#
_cell.length_a   1.000
_cell.length_b   1.000
_cell.length_c   1.000
_cell.angle_alpha   90.00
_cell.angle_beta   90.00
_cell.angle_gamma   90.00
#
_symmetry.space_group_name_H-M   'P 1'
#
loop_
_entity.id
_entity.type
_entity.pdbx_description
1 polymer ?
#
loop_
_entity_poly.entity_id
_entity_poly.type
_entity_poly.pdbx_seq_one_letter_code
_entity_poly.pdbx_strand_id
1 'polypeptide(L)'
;MAQTVAAGSFVAPARGGGPGQPLTDLPAFCRVQATLRPSPDSNIKMEIWLPAFAPAPTQGSGGQARTDLSTVAAGEGGWNGKFRGTGNGGLGGGAGVAAGALANGVRRGYATAGNNTGHEGDSSYALSHPEQIKDFGYRSAHEMTVASKAIVKAFYGVAPKFSYMAEGGGGTIAALSSAQRYPDDYDAIAVTGMSSYLTRHTFGQMWIWQATHKDAASFIPPAKYPVLHQAALNACDALDGIKDGVIGDVAHCKFDPAVTLCKAGDAPDCLTAAQVEAARKIYAGPRNPRTGEEIYSPLYPGSELGWGQLAGGDAPLGIPIEFFKYYVFRDPNWDYKTRPINFDSDVGLSNRPEIQPVNAVDPNLMPFFARGGKLLLVDGWADAAVPPKVAINYYNAAVAKVGTRALKESMRFFMVPAMGHGPGTTGGENVNFDALGLIEQWKEKGQPPDQLVVSHFKEATETGQRLVCQYPRVAIYKGTGSPEDAKSYSCR
;
A
#
# COMPACT_ATOMS: atom_id res chain seq x y z
N MET A 1 4.86 -14.13 -25.39
CA MET A 1 5.38 -15.50 -25.21
C MET A 1 4.50 -16.24 -24.20
N ALA A 2 4.17 -17.49 -24.45
CA ALA A 2 3.44 -18.33 -23.51
C ALA A 2 4.25 -19.59 -23.21
N GLN A 3 4.31 -19.99 -21.95
CA GLN A 3 5.04 -21.20 -21.54
C GLN A 3 4.33 -21.90 -20.37
N THR A 4 4.36 -23.22 -20.34
CA THR A 4 3.89 -24.00 -19.19
C THR A 4 4.98 -24.04 -18.12
N VAL A 5 4.59 -23.78 -16.86
CA VAL A 5 5.44 -23.90 -15.68
C VAL A 5 4.91 -25.07 -14.86
N ALA A 6 5.72 -26.09 -14.67
CA ALA A 6 5.35 -27.26 -13.87
C ALA A 6 5.20 -26.89 -12.39
N ALA A 7 4.42 -27.67 -11.65
CA ALA A 7 4.25 -27.44 -10.19
C ALA A 7 5.61 -27.43 -9.49
N GLY A 8 5.82 -26.46 -8.61
CA GLY A 8 7.04 -26.32 -7.82
C GLY A 8 8.32 -25.95 -8.57
N SER A 9 8.25 -25.71 -9.89
CA SER A 9 9.45 -25.49 -10.71
C SER A 9 9.81 -24.03 -10.95
N PHE A 10 8.98 -23.08 -10.52
CA PHE A 10 9.21 -21.66 -10.79
C PHE A 10 10.27 -21.06 -9.85
N VAL A 11 11.24 -20.37 -10.45
CA VAL A 11 12.24 -19.59 -9.72
C VAL A 11 11.96 -18.11 -9.96
N ALA A 12 11.56 -17.41 -8.91
CA ALA A 12 11.31 -15.98 -8.97
C ALA A 12 12.62 -15.21 -9.14
N PRO A 13 12.72 -14.24 -10.07
CA PRO A 13 13.89 -13.39 -10.18
C PRO A 13 14.17 -12.65 -8.86
N ALA A 14 15.44 -12.61 -8.44
CA ALA A 14 15.82 -11.82 -7.27
C ALA A 14 15.73 -10.33 -7.59
N ARG A 15 15.25 -9.55 -6.63
CA ARG A 15 15.36 -8.09 -6.67
C ARG A 15 16.82 -7.73 -6.45
N GLY A 16 17.41 -6.94 -7.35
CA GLY A 16 18.79 -6.47 -7.22
C GLY A 16 19.87 -7.44 -7.77
N GLY A 17 19.50 -8.43 -8.61
CA GLY A 17 20.48 -9.24 -9.38
C GLY A 17 21.13 -10.40 -8.62
N GLY A 18 20.61 -10.77 -7.45
CA GLY A 18 21.05 -11.96 -6.71
C GLY A 18 20.49 -13.27 -7.32
N PRO A 19 20.77 -14.44 -6.70
CA PRO A 19 20.19 -15.71 -7.12
C PRO A 19 18.66 -15.69 -6.95
N GLY A 20 17.94 -16.27 -7.93
CA GLY A 20 16.48 -16.35 -7.89
C GLY A 20 16.00 -17.21 -6.71
N GLN A 21 14.78 -16.95 -6.25
CA GLN A 21 14.16 -17.69 -5.15
C GLN A 21 13.20 -18.76 -5.69
N PRO A 22 13.41 -20.07 -5.40
CA PRO A 22 12.48 -21.11 -5.78
C PRO A 22 11.13 -20.96 -5.05
N LEU A 23 10.01 -21.05 -5.78
CA LEU A 23 8.65 -21.09 -5.25
C LEU A 23 8.08 -22.51 -5.43
N THR A 24 8.48 -23.41 -4.53
CA THR A 24 8.22 -24.86 -4.65
C THR A 24 6.79 -25.27 -4.32
N ASP A 25 6.01 -24.37 -3.75
CA ASP A 25 4.60 -24.57 -3.35
C ASP A 25 3.58 -24.11 -4.38
N LEU A 26 4.03 -23.63 -5.55
CA LEU A 26 3.12 -23.20 -6.62
C LEU A 26 2.53 -24.39 -7.39
N PRO A 27 1.22 -24.40 -7.67
CA PRO A 27 0.64 -25.32 -8.63
C PRO A 27 1.18 -25.07 -10.05
N ALA A 28 0.95 -25.98 -10.96
CA ALA A 28 1.28 -25.77 -12.38
C ALA A 28 0.44 -24.61 -12.95
N PHE A 29 1.06 -23.78 -13.80
CA PHE A 29 0.38 -22.65 -14.44
C PHE A 29 0.94 -22.35 -15.84
N CYS A 30 0.15 -21.69 -16.66
CA CYS A 30 0.61 -21.11 -17.90
C CYS A 30 1.06 -19.67 -17.66
N ARG A 31 2.32 -19.34 -17.94
CA ARG A 31 2.89 -18.00 -17.88
C ARG A 31 2.81 -17.36 -19.25
N VAL A 32 2.12 -16.24 -19.35
CA VAL A 32 2.06 -15.44 -20.59
C VAL A 32 2.73 -14.10 -20.32
N GLN A 33 3.68 -13.74 -21.19
CA GLN A 33 4.36 -12.44 -21.17
C GLN A 33 4.00 -11.67 -22.43
N ALA A 34 3.71 -10.39 -22.28
CA ALA A 34 3.37 -9.48 -23.37
C ALA A 34 3.96 -8.09 -23.14
N THR A 35 4.09 -7.33 -24.22
CA THR A 35 4.41 -5.90 -24.20
C THR A 35 3.27 -5.14 -24.84
N LEU A 36 2.67 -4.21 -24.09
CA LEU A 36 1.58 -3.37 -24.55
C LEU A 36 2.13 -1.99 -24.91
N ARG A 37 1.65 -1.44 -26.02
CA ARG A 37 2.10 -0.16 -26.57
C ARG A 37 0.88 0.68 -26.97
N PRO A 38 0.11 1.20 -25.98
CA PRO A 38 -1.05 2.04 -26.25
C PRO A 38 -0.69 3.40 -26.85
N SER A 39 0.57 3.81 -26.77
CA SER A 39 1.14 4.95 -27.50
C SER A 39 2.50 4.60 -28.09
N PRO A 40 3.04 5.38 -29.03
CA PRO A 40 4.39 5.15 -29.57
C PRO A 40 5.50 5.16 -28.52
N ASP A 41 5.29 5.90 -27.42
CA ASP A 41 6.22 6.07 -26.30
C ASP A 41 6.04 5.02 -25.18
N SER A 42 4.95 4.25 -25.22
CA SER A 42 4.64 3.26 -24.18
C SER A 42 5.44 1.98 -24.33
N ASN A 43 5.86 1.40 -23.20
CA ASN A 43 6.57 0.12 -23.15
C ASN A 43 6.14 -0.68 -21.90
N ILE A 44 4.87 -1.06 -21.85
CA ILE A 44 4.27 -1.74 -20.71
C ILE A 44 4.55 -3.25 -20.85
N LYS A 45 5.48 -3.77 -20.06
CA LYS A 45 5.72 -5.21 -19.95
C LYS A 45 4.77 -5.79 -18.92
N MET A 46 4.03 -6.82 -19.28
CA MET A 46 3.11 -7.50 -18.39
C MET A 46 3.32 -9.00 -18.40
N GLU A 47 2.95 -9.62 -17.30
CA GLU A 47 2.79 -11.05 -17.18
C GLU A 47 1.41 -11.41 -16.63
N ILE A 48 0.84 -12.51 -17.15
CA ILE A 48 -0.31 -13.16 -16.55
C ILE A 48 0.01 -14.63 -16.32
N TRP A 49 -0.31 -15.10 -15.12
CA TRP A 49 -0.17 -16.51 -14.70
C TRP A 49 -1.57 -17.11 -14.58
N LEU A 50 -1.79 -18.17 -15.34
CA LEU A 50 -3.09 -18.85 -15.47
C LEU A 50 -2.96 -20.23 -14.83
N PRO A 51 -3.60 -20.49 -13.65
CA PRO A 51 -3.59 -21.83 -13.06
C PRO A 51 -3.93 -22.90 -14.10
N ALA A 52 -3.12 -23.95 -14.19
CA ALA A 52 -3.40 -25.06 -15.09
C ALA A 52 -4.67 -25.80 -14.64
N PHE A 53 -5.34 -26.46 -15.58
CA PHE A 53 -6.43 -27.37 -15.24
C PHE A 53 -5.89 -28.47 -14.34
N ALA A 54 -6.61 -28.85 -13.30
CA ALA A 54 -6.31 -30.06 -12.55
C ALA A 54 -6.28 -31.24 -13.54
N PRO A 55 -5.26 -32.12 -13.53
CA PRO A 55 -5.29 -33.30 -14.35
C PRO A 55 -6.55 -34.07 -13.99
N ALA A 56 -7.36 -34.42 -15.00
CA ALA A 56 -8.50 -35.33 -14.78
C ALA A 56 -8.00 -36.56 -14.05
N PRO A 57 -8.72 -37.09 -13.04
CA PRO A 57 -8.32 -38.30 -12.37
C PRO A 57 -8.11 -39.35 -13.46
N THR A 58 -6.93 -39.97 -13.47
CA THR A 58 -6.57 -41.02 -14.42
C THR A 58 -7.45 -42.23 -14.14
N GLN A 59 -8.63 -42.27 -14.78
CA GLN A 59 -9.34 -43.53 -14.96
C GLN A 59 -8.61 -44.32 -16.04
N GLY A 60 -8.29 -45.55 -15.71
CA GLY A 60 -7.50 -46.44 -16.55
C GLY A 60 -7.98 -46.55 -18.00
N SER A 61 -6.98 -46.65 -18.86
CA SER A 61 -6.98 -47.13 -20.24
C SER A 61 -8.22 -46.86 -21.10
N GLY A 62 -8.08 -45.96 -22.06
CA GLY A 62 -8.84 -45.94 -23.29
C GLY A 62 -9.93 -44.86 -23.40
N GLY A 63 -9.57 -43.62 -23.53
CA GLY A 63 -10.51 -42.55 -23.86
C GLY A 63 -9.79 -41.31 -24.39
N GLN A 64 -10.20 -40.83 -25.52
CA GLN A 64 -9.77 -39.57 -26.13
C GLN A 64 -9.91 -38.43 -25.13
N ALA A 65 -8.90 -37.55 -25.08
CA ALA A 65 -8.91 -36.34 -24.24
C ALA A 65 -10.16 -35.50 -24.56
N ARG A 66 -11.07 -35.41 -23.62
CA ARG A 66 -12.26 -34.55 -23.72
C ARG A 66 -11.81 -33.13 -23.38
N THR A 67 -11.92 -32.23 -24.32
CA THR A 67 -11.75 -30.78 -24.20
C THR A 67 -13.01 -30.09 -23.67
N ASP A 68 -13.80 -30.76 -22.84
CA ASP A 68 -14.99 -30.13 -22.24
C ASP A 68 -14.63 -29.36 -20.96
N LEU A 69 -14.46 -28.05 -21.14
CA LEU A 69 -14.04 -27.10 -20.11
C LEU A 69 -15.15 -26.72 -19.11
N SER A 70 -16.38 -27.24 -19.31
CA SER A 70 -17.56 -26.84 -18.52
C SER A 70 -17.68 -27.49 -17.14
N THR A 71 -16.82 -28.47 -16.82
CA THR A 71 -16.94 -29.29 -15.59
C THR A 71 -15.75 -29.23 -14.64
N VAL A 72 -14.85 -28.26 -14.75
CA VAL A 72 -13.75 -28.10 -13.78
C VAL A 72 -14.31 -27.49 -12.48
N ALA A 73 -14.68 -28.37 -11.54
CA ALA A 73 -15.00 -27.97 -10.18
C ALA A 73 -13.80 -27.23 -9.56
N ALA A 74 -14.05 -26.07 -8.95
CA ALA A 74 -13.08 -25.36 -8.14
C ALA A 74 -12.64 -26.26 -6.97
N GLY A 75 -11.42 -26.80 -7.03
CA GLY A 75 -10.85 -27.63 -5.98
C GLY A 75 -9.61 -28.34 -6.46
N GLU A 76 -8.50 -28.13 -5.75
CA GLU A 76 -7.18 -28.74 -5.98
C GLU A 76 -6.42 -28.23 -7.22
N GLY A 77 -5.95 -26.97 -7.18
CA GLY A 77 -4.94 -26.44 -8.09
C GLY A 77 -5.45 -25.86 -9.41
N GLY A 78 -6.76 -25.81 -9.64
CA GLY A 78 -7.38 -25.24 -10.83
C GLY A 78 -7.75 -23.76 -10.72
N TRP A 79 -8.17 -23.16 -11.83
CA TRP A 79 -8.69 -21.80 -11.85
C TRP A 79 -10.02 -21.69 -11.10
N ASN A 80 -10.13 -20.70 -10.20
CA ASN A 80 -11.31 -20.44 -9.39
C ASN A 80 -12.40 -19.59 -10.07
N GLY A 81 -12.26 -19.32 -11.37
CA GLY A 81 -13.20 -18.49 -12.13
C GLY A 81 -12.99 -16.98 -11.96
N LYS A 82 -11.92 -16.54 -11.30
CA LYS A 82 -11.68 -15.13 -10.96
C LYS A 82 -10.35 -14.62 -11.52
N PHE A 83 -10.30 -13.30 -11.68
CA PHE A 83 -9.09 -12.56 -12.09
C PHE A 83 -8.59 -11.69 -10.94
N ARG A 84 -7.27 -11.61 -10.76
CA ARG A 84 -6.62 -10.67 -9.87
C ARG A 84 -5.57 -9.86 -10.61
N GLY A 85 -5.76 -8.54 -10.65
CA GLY A 85 -4.69 -7.61 -11.04
C GLY A 85 -3.82 -7.25 -9.85
N THR A 86 -2.53 -6.98 -10.11
CA THR A 86 -1.58 -6.50 -9.11
C THR A 86 -0.92 -5.22 -9.57
N GLY A 87 -0.68 -4.33 -8.62
CA GLY A 87 0.13 -3.12 -8.77
C GLY A 87 1.61 -3.38 -8.54
N ASN A 88 2.39 -2.31 -8.49
CA ASN A 88 3.81 -2.36 -8.20
C ASN A 88 4.17 -1.36 -7.08
N GLY A 89 5.17 -1.68 -6.26
CA GLY A 89 5.58 -0.85 -5.14
C GLY A 89 6.50 0.30 -5.55
N GLY A 90 6.60 1.32 -4.69
CA GLY A 90 7.48 2.47 -4.83
C GLY A 90 7.21 3.25 -6.11
N LEU A 91 8.28 3.60 -6.85
CA LEU A 91 8.19 4.22 -8.18
C LEU A 91 8.05 3.19 -9.32
N GLY A 92 7.92 1.91 -9.01
CA GLY A 92 7.72 0.83 -10.00
C GLY A 92 8.98 0.54 -10.83
N GLY A 93 8.79 0.06 -12.06
CA GLY A 93 9.80 -0.08 -13.12
C GLY A 93 11.03 -0.93 -12.83
N GLY A 94 11.86 -0.53 -11.91
CA GLY A 94 13.14 -1.17 -11.62
C GLY A 94 13.08 -2.61 -11.12
N ALA A 95 11.95 -3.06 -10.62
CA ALA A 95 11.73 -4.42 -10.13
C ALA A 95 11.04 -5.34 -11.14
N GLY A 96 10.66 -4.83 -12.33
CA GLY A 96 9.85 -5.58 -13.29
C GLY A 96 8.47 -5.96 -12.71
N VAL A 97 7.95 -7.11 -13.14
CA VAL A 97 6.69 -7.64 -12.61
C VAL A 97 6.91 -8.30 -11.25
N ALA A 98 6.04 -8.01 -10.29
CA ALA A 98 6.14 -8.48 -8.91
C ALA A 98 5.74 -9.97 -8.79
N ALA A 99 6.68 -10.90 -9.05
CA ALA A 99 6.43 -12.34 -9.06
C ALA A 99 5.78 -12.86 -7.76
N GLY A 100 6.14 -12.31 -6.59
CA GLY A 100 5.53 -12.69 -5.30
C GLY A 100 4.04 -12.39 -5.22
N ALA A 101 3.59 -11.28 -5.79
CA ALA A 101 2.17 -10.93 -5.84
C ALA A 101 1.39 -11.88 -6.77
N LEU A 102 1.98 -12.23 -7.92
CA LEU A 102 1.42 -13.20 -8.85
C LEU A 102 1.33 -14.58 -8.20
N ALA A 103 2.38 -15.03 -7.54
CA ALA A 103 2.42 -16.29 -6.83
C ALA A 103 1.28 -16.42 -5.81
N ASN A 104 1.04 -15.37 -5.01
CA ASN A 104 -0.07 -15.34 -4.07
C ASN A 104 -1.44 -15.54 -4.75
N GLY A 105 -1.64 -14.93 -5.92
CA GLY A 105 -2.86 -15.12 -6.69
C GLY A 105 -3.02 -16.56 -7.18
N VAL A 106 -1.97 -17.14 -7.76
CA VAL A 106 -1.99 -18.52 -8.28
C VAL A 106 -2.23 -19.54 -7.17
N ARG A 107 -1.63 -19.38 -5.97
CA ARG A 107 -1.91 -20.25 -4.81
C ARG A 107 -3.38 -20.28 -4.42
N ARG A 108 -4.10 -19.19 -4.65
CA ARG A 108 -5.54 -19.05 -4.39
C ARG A 108 -6.41 -19.39 -5.61
N GLY A 109 -5.81 -19.90 -6.68
CA GLY A 109 -6.51 -20.29 -7.90
C GLY A 109 -6.91 -19.14 -8.83
N TYR A 110 -6.41 -17.91 -8.60
CA TYR A 110 -6.69 -16.80 -9.52
C TYR A 110 -5.88 -16.87 -10.81
N ALA A 111 -6.48 -16.50 -11.92
CA ALA A 111 -5.72 -15.93 -13.01
C ALA A 111 -5.19 -14.57 -12.53
N THR A 112 -3.87 -14.39 -12.47
CA THR A 112 -3.27 -13.22 -11.85
C THR A 112 -2.30 -12.51 -12.78
N ALA A 113 -2.38 -11.18 -12.85
CA ALA A 113 -1.52 -10.38 -13.72
C ALA A 113 -0.87 -9.21 -13.02
N GLY A 114 0.32 -8.85 -13.50
CA GLY A 114 1.08 -7.68 -13.07
C GLY A 114 1.86 -7.07 -14.22
N ASN A 115 2.36 -5.86 -14.04
CA ASN A 115 3.13 -5.13 -15.05
C ASN A 115 4.31 -4.38 -14.44
N ASN A 116 5.17 -3.81 -15.32
CA ASN A 116 6.33 -3.01 -14.91
C ASN A 116 6.02 -1.50 -14.76
N THR A 117 4.76 -1.10 -14.71
CA THR A 117 4.31 0.32 -14.68
C THR A 117 4.73 1.15 -15.91
N GLY A 118 5.08 0.50 -17.00
CA GLY A 118 5.40 1.16 -18.27
C GLY A 118 6.86 1.59 -18.48
N HIS A 119 7.74 1.31 -17.53
CA HIS A 119 9.15 1.66 -17.62
C HIS A 119 10.08 0.63 -16.96
N GLU A 120 11.36 0.76 -17.23
CA GLU A 120 12.43 -0.01 -16.58
C GLU A 120 13.53 0.95 -16.07
N GLY A 121 14.25 0.54 -15.04
CA GLY A 121 15.27 1.37 -14.41
C GLY A 121 14.68 2.39 -13.42
N ASP A 122 15.33 3.55 -13.33
CA ASP A 122 14.93 4.66 -12.47
C ASP A 122 13.86 5.56 -13.14
N SER A 123 13.51 6.63 -12.47
CA SER A 123 12.48 7.58 -12.95
C SER A 123 12.96 8.57 -14.00
N SER A 124 14.14 8.38 -14.61
CA SER A 124 14.71 9.29 -15.62
C SER A 124 13.85 9.40 -16.90
N TYR A 125 13.01 8.41 -17.18
CA TYR A 125 12.03 8.47 -18.27
C TYR A 125 11.14 9.73 -18.19
N ALA A 126 10.87 10.24 -17.00
CA ALA A 126 10.02 11.43 -16.81
C ALA A 126 10.58 12.69 -17.49
N LEU A 127 11.86 12.73 -17.84
CA LEU A 127 12.48 13.86 -18.54
C LEU A 127 12.03 14.00 -19.99
N SER A 128 11.82 12.87 -20.70
CA SER A 128 11.63 12.86 -22.14
C SER A 128 10.45 12.00 -22.61
N HIS A 129 9.81 11.22 -21.72
CA HIS A 129 8.74 10.28 -22.05
C HIS A 129 7.43 10.60 -21.31
N PRO A 130 6.68 11.66 -21.69
CA PRO A 130 5.48 12.10 -20.97
C PRO A 130 4.35 11.04 -20.97
N GLU A 131 4.29 10.17 -22.00
CA GLU A 131 3.31 9.09 -22.01
C GLU A 131 3.63 8.00 -20.99
N GLN A 132 4.91 7.77 -20.69
CA GLN A 132 5.29 6.81 -19.62
C GLN A 132 4.91 7.31 -18.23
N ILE A 133 4.81 8.63 -18.00
CA ILE A 133 4.24 9.19 -16.76
C ILE A 133 2.77 8.78 -16.61
N LYS A 134 2.00 8.77 -17.70
CA LYS A 134 0.61 8.29 -17.72
C LYS A 134 0.56 6.77 -17.54
N ASP A 135 1.49 6.04 -18.18
CA ASP A 135 1.61 4.59 -17.99
C ASP A 135 1.84 4.25 -16.52
N PHE A 136 2.80 4.91 -15.89
CA PHE A 136 3.08 4.75 -14.46
C PHE A 136 1.85 5.05 -13.59
N GLY A 137 1.17 6.16 -13.84
CA GLY A 137 0.10 6.66 -12.97
C GLY A 137 -1.20 5.84 -13.04
N TYR A 138 -1.57 5.35 -14.23
CA TYR A 138 -2.86 4.69 -14.38
C TYR A 138 -2.99 3.76 -15.59
N ARG A 139 -2.37 4.10 -16.75
CA ARG A 139 -2.67 3.41 -18.01
C ARG A 139 -2.15 1.98 -18.04
N SER A 140 -0.98 1.71 -17.45
CA SER A 140 -0.42 0.36 -17.44
C SER A 140 -1.30 -0.65 -16.69
N ALA A 141 -1.95 -0.24 -15.62
CA ALA A 141 -2.86 -1.09 -14.87
C ALA A 141 -4.13 -1.41 -15.68
N HIS A 142 -4.69 -0.43 -16.37
CA HIS A 142 -5.85 -0.60 -17.23
C HIS A 142 -5.55 -1.51 -18.43
N GLU A 143 -4.52 -1.19 -19.20
CA GLU A 143 -4.14 -1.97 -20.39
C GLU A 143 -3.81 -3.43 -20.03
N MET A 144 -3.08 -3.64 -18.96
CA MET A 144 -2.83 -4.98 -18.41
C MET A 144 -4.14 -5.71 -18.08
N THR A 145 -5.09 -5.02 -17.44
CA THR A 145 -6.36 -5.62 -17.03
C THR A 145 -7.20 -6.04 -18.24
N VAL A 146 -7.32 -5.17 -19.23
CA VAL A 146 -8.06 -5.44 -20.48
C VAL A 146 -7.43 -6.61 -21.24
N ALA A 147 -6.11 -6.58 -21.46
CA ALA A 147 -5.39 -7.66 -22.13
C ALA A 147 -5.50 -8.98 -21.35
N SER A 148 -5.37 -8.94 -20.01
CA SER A 148 -5.47 -10.13 -19.18
C SER A 148 -6.84 -10.78 -19.21
N LYS A 149 -7.93 -10.02 -19.14
CA LYS A 149 -9.30 -10.55 -19.25
C LYS A 149 -9.54 -11.20 -20.62
N ALA A 150 -8.99 -10.64 -21.70
CA ALA A 150 -9.06 -11.25 -23.03
C ALA A 150 -8.27 -12.58 -23.08
N ILE A 151 -7.06 -12.63 -22.51
CA ILE A 151 -6.24 -13.84 -22.41
C ILE A 151 -6.96 -14.91 -21.57
N VAL A 152 -7.54 -14.55 -20.41
CA VAL A 152 -8.34 -15.45 -19.56
C VAL A 152 -9.47 -16.08 -20.37
N LYS A 153 -10.25 -15.24 -21.09
CA LYS A 153 -11.35 -15.74 -21.93
C LYS A 153 -10.86 -16.66 -23.04
N ALA A 154 -9.74 -16.33 -23.69
CA ALA A 154 -9.16 -17.17 -24.73
C ALA A 154 -8.64 -18.51 -24.20
N PHE A 155 -8.03 -18.52 -23.01
CA PHE A 155 -7.41 -19.70 -22.40
C PHE A 155 -8.45 -20.65 -21.77
N TYR A 156 -9.42 -20.13 -21.01
CA TYR A 156 -10.43 -20.94 -20.33
C TYR A 156 -11.76 -21.08 -21.08
N GLY A 157 -11.96 -20.37 -22.19
CA GLY A 157 -13.21 -20.36 -22.95
C GLY A 157 -14.30 -19.44 -22.36
N VAL A 158 -14.11 -18.95 -21.13
CA VAL A 158 -15.06 -18.05 -20.45
C VAL A 158 -14.32 -16.86 -19.84
N ALA A 159 -15.02 -15.72 -19.70
CA ALA A 159 -14.48 -14.56 -18.99
C ALA A 159 -14.45 -14.80 -17.47
N PRO A 160 -13.60 -14.10 -16.72
CA PRO A 160 -13.63 -14.19 -15.25
C PRO A 160 -14.98 -13.69 -14.73
N LYS A 161 -15.54 -14.43 -13.77
CA LYS A 161 -16.81 -14.08 -13.12
C LYS A 161 -16.67 -12.82 -12.26
N PHE A 162 -15.54 -12.69 -11.58
CA PHE A 162 -15.18 -11.53 -10.78
C PHE A 162 -13.74 -11.14 -11.00
N SER A 163 -13.45 -9.85 -10.84
CA SER A 163 -12.12 -9.25 -10.95
C SER A 163 -11.81 -8.44 -9.71
N TYR A 164 -10.65 -8.70 -9.10
CA TYR A 164 -10.23 -8.09 -7.85
C TYR A 164 -8.86 -7.44 -7.96
N MET A 165 -8.64 -6.39 -7.16
CA MET A 165 -7.34 -5.81 -6.92
C MET A 165 -7.17 -5.56 -5.41
N ALA A 166 -6.08 -6.07 -4.82
CA ALA A 166 -5.77 -5.88 -3.41
C ALA A 166 -4.30 -5.49 -3.30
N GLU A 167 -4.05 -4.21 -2.98
CA GLU A 167 -2.74 -3.59 -3.10
C GLU A 167 -2.36 -2.77 -1.87
N GLY A 168 -1.05 -2.70 -1.63
CA GLY A 168 -0.46 -1.87 -0.59
C GLY A 168 0.60 -0.90 -1.12
N GLY A 169 0.87 0.16 -0.36
CA GLY A 169 1.91 1.12 -0.69
C GLY A 169 1.77 1.74 -2.08
N GLY A 170 2.85 1.75 -2.86
CA GLY A 170 2.86 2.30 -4.23
C GLY A 170 1.83 1.68 -5.17
N GLY A 171 1.46 0.41 -4.99
CA GLY A 171 0.44 -0.28 -5.77
C GLY A 171 -0.97 0.33 -5.62
N THR A 172 -1.18 1.12 -4.57
CA THR A 172 -2.46 1.80 -4.33
C THR A 172 -2.77 2.89 -5.35
N ILE A 173 -1.77 3.43 -6.05
CA ILE A 173 -1.96 4.34 -7.19
C ILE A 173 -2.73 3.61 -8.29
N ALA A 174 -2.28 2.43 -8.70
CA ALA A 174 -2.94 1.60 -9.70
C ALA A 174 -4.36 1.20 -9.27
N ALA A 175 -4.54 0.77 -8.02
CA ALA A 175 -5.82 0.34 -7.47
C ALA A 175 -6.86 1.48 -7.46
N LEU A 176 -6.51 2.63 -6.91
CA LEU A 176 -7.43 3.78 -6.87
C LEU A 176 -7.64 4.43 -8.24
N SER A 177 -6.61 4.51 -9.09
CA SER A 177 -6.77 4.98 -10.47
C SER A 177 -7.75 4.10 -11.24
N SER A 178 -7.74 2.77 -11.04
CA SER A 178 -8.71 1.87 -11.65
C SER A 178 -10.13 2.18 -11.20
N ALA A 179 -10.38 2.37 -9.89
CA ALA A 179 -11.70 2.75 -9.40
C ALA A 179 -12.19 4.11 -9.92
N GLN A 180 -11.29 5.08 -10.06
CA GLN A 180 -11.59 6.46 -10.43
C GLN A 180 -11.78 6.64 -11.94
N ARG A 181 -10.96 5.99 -12.77
CA ARG A 181 -10.88 6.22 -14.22
C ARG A 181 -11.48 5.09 -15.06
N TYR A 182 -11.41 3.85 -14.55
CA TYR A 182 -11.79 2.64 -15.27
C TYR A 182 -12.69 1.75 -14.40
N PRO A 183 -13.89 2.25 -14.06
CA PRO A 183 -14.78 1.59 -13.10
C PRO A 183 -15.16 0.15 -13.48
N ASP A 184 -15.02 -0.24 -14.75
CA ASP A 184 -15.33 -1.58 -15.25
C ASP A 184 -14.19 -2.59 -15.09
N ASP A 185 -13.01 -2.14 -14.67
CA ASP A 185 -11.85 -3.03 -14.57
C ASP A 185 -11.97 -4.04 -13.44
N TYR A 186 -12.51 -3.64 -12.29
CA TYR A 186 -12.59 -4.48 -11.09
C TYR A 186 -13.96 -4.42 -10.41
N ASP A 187 -14.36 -5.53 -9.82
CA ASP A 187 -15.60 -5.66 -9.05
C ASP A 187 -15.43 -5.23 -7.59
N ALA A 188 -14.26 -5.46 -7.01
CA ALA A 188 -13.90 -4.92 -5.73
C ALA A 188 -12.38 -4.67 -5.62
N ILE A 189 -12.04 -3.66 -4.82
CA ILE A 189 -10.68 -3.17 -4.62
C ILE A 189 -10.41 -3.05 -3.12
N ALA A 190 -9.25 -3.55 -2.67
CA ALA A 190 -8.73 -3.30 -1.34
C ALA A 190 -7.42 -2.50 -1.43
N VAL A 191 -7.30 -1.50 -0.57
CA VAL A 191 -6.14 -0.59 -0.47
C VAL A 191 -5.63 -0.62 0.95
N THR A 192 -4.32 -0.85 1.13
CA THR A 192 -3.65 -0.84 2.43
C THR A 192 -2.44 0.08 2.39
N GLY A 193 -2.26 0.96 3.39
CA GLY A 193 -1.16 1.93 3.39
C GLY A 193 -1.21 2.85 2.17
N MET A 194 -2.20 3.72 2.11
CA MET A 194 -2.60 4.50 0.94
C MET A 194 -1.56 5.52 0.49
N SER A 195 -0.73 5.18 -0.50
CA SER A 195 0.33 6.04 -1.08
C SER A 195 -0.10 6.79 -2.35
N SER A 196 -1.37 7.08 -2.53
CA SER A 196 -1.93 7.54 -3.80
C SER A 196 -1.72 9.03 -4.12
N TYR A 197 -1.14 9.82 -3.21
CA TYR A 197 -0.84 11.24 -3.41
C TYR A 197 0.67 11.49 -3.53
N LEU A 198 1.30 10.89 -4.56
CA LEU A 198 2.76 10.83 -4.70
C LEU A 198 3.41 12.21 -4.71
N THR A 199 2.83 13.20 -5.40
CA THR A 199 3.39 14.56 -5.48
C THR A 199 3.49 15.25 -4.12
N ARG A 200 2.68 14.88 -3.13
CA ARG A 200 2.72 15.43 -1.77
C ARG A 200 3.48 14.52 -0.80
N HIS A 201 3.37 13.22 -1.01
CA HIS A 201 4.10 12.22 -0.24
C HIS A 201 5.61 12.49 -0.22
N THR A 202 6.19 12.79 -1.37
CA THR A 202 7.63 13.09 -1.49
C THR A 202 8.03 14.35 -0.73
N PHE A 203 7.17 15.38 -0.65
CA PHE A 203 7.40 16.52 0.24
C PHE A 203 7.41 16.12 1.71
N GLY A 204 6.49 15.23 2.13
CA GLY A 204 6.45 14.71 3.49
C GLY A 204 7.75 14.01 3.88
N GLN A 205 8.27 13.15 3.01
CA GLN A 205 9.53 12.44 3.24
C GLN A 205 10.73 13.39 3.34
N MET A 206 10.82 14.37 2.45
CA MET A 206 11.90 15.39 2.48
C MET A 206 11.79 16.33 3.68
N TRP A 207 10.56 16.62 4.16
CA TRP A 207 10.36 17.39 5.37
C TRP A 207 10.97 16.72 6.59
N ILE A 208 10.68 15.43 6.77
CA ILE A 208 11.21 14.62 7.88
C ILE A 208 12.74 14.58 7.82
N TRP A 209 13.28 14.34 6.63
CA TRP A 209 14.72 14.37 6.41
C TRP A 209 15.34 15.72 6.78
N GLN A 210 14.81 16.80 6.23
CA GLN A 210 15.35 18.15 6.49
C GLN A 210 15.16 18.60 7.94
N ALA A 211 14.11 18.13 8.64
CA ALA A 211 13.90 18.43 10.05
C ALA A 211 15.01 17.84 10.93
N THR A 212 15.47 16.63 10.61
CA THR A 212 16.47 15.90 11.39
C THR A 212 17.91 16.11 10.90
N HIS A 213 18.12 16.63 9.68
CA HIS A 213 19.43 16.82 9.06
C HIS A 213 19.73 18.31 8.75
N LYS A 214 19.02 19.22 9.41
CA LYS A 214 19.30 20.66 9.30
C LYS A 214 20.73 20.99 9.74
N ASP A 215 21.17 20.37 10.81
CA ASP A 215 22.52 20.45 11.38
C ASP A 215 22.78 19.17 12.23
N ALA A 216 24.03 18.96 12.64
CA ALA A 216 24.39 17.77 13.41
C ALA A 216 23.62 17.65 14.75
N ALA A 217 23.24 18.79 15.37
CA ALA A 217 22.51 18.78 16.64
C ALA A 217 21.05 18.35 16.49
N SER A 218 20.46 18.52 15.30
CA SER A 218 19.08 18.17 14.98
C SER A 218 18.90 16.68 14.68
N PHE A 219 19.99 15.94 14.43
CA PHE A 219 19.93 14.52 14.13
C PHE A 219 19.45 13.73 15.36
N ILE A 220 18.40 12.93 15.17
CA ILE A 220 17.89 12.02 16.21
C ILE A 220 18.44 10.62 15.90
N PRO A 221 19.41 10.12 16.65
CA PRO A 221 19.93 8.77 16.43
C PRO A 221 18.82 7.73 16.55
N PRO A 222 18.79 6.69 15.69
CA PRO A 222 17.74 5.66 15.74
C PRO A 222 17.57 5.00 17.10
N ALA A 223 18.63 4.89 17.90
CA ALA A 223 18.59 4.40 19.28
C ALA A 223 17.71 5.24 20.23
N LYS A 224 17.36 6.49 19.86
CA LYS A 224 16.49 7.38 20.66
C LYS A 224 15.01 7.35 20.23
N TYR A 225 14.66 6.73 19.11
CA TYR A 225 13.24 6.58 18.72
C TYR A 225 12.41 5.81 19.75
N PRO A 226 12.93 4.73 20.41
CA PRO A 226 12.22 4.09 21.50
C PRO A 226 11.93 5.00 22.70
N VAL A 227 12.76 6.03 22.97
CA VAL A 227 12.52 7.01 24.04
C VAL A 227 11.28 7.85 23.73
N LEU A 228 11.17 8.34 22.49
CA LEU A 228 9.98 9.06 22.02
C LEU A 228 8.74 8.17 22.05
N HIS A 229 8.86 6.96 21.53
CA HIS A 229 7.76 6.00 21.47
C HIS A 229 7.22 5.66 22.86
N GLN A 230 8.10 5.36 23.80
CA GLN A 230 7.70 5.08 25.19
C GLN A 230 7.04 6.30 25.85
N ALA A 231 7.50 7.52 25.54
CA ALA A 231 6.88 8.73 26.06
C ALA A 231 5.48 8.97 25.44
N ALA A 232 5.28 8.65 24.18
CA ALA A 232 3.97 8.69 23.52
C ALA A 232 3.01 7.63 24.11
N LEU A 233 3.48 6.41 24.36
CA LEU A 233 2.71 5.37 25.06
C LEU A 233 2.31 5.84 26.46
N ASN A 234 3.25 6.38 27.25
CA ASN A 234 2.95 6.88 28.59
C ASN A 234 1.85 7.95 28.61
N ALA A 235 1.77 8.75 27.56
CA ALA A 235 0.75 9.79 27.41
C ALA A 235 -0.61 9.27 26.95
N CYS A 236 -0.65 8.24 26.09
CA CYS A 236 -1.84 7.95 25.29
C CYS A 236 -2.34 6.50 25.33
N ASP A 237 -1.54 5.53 25.81
CA ASP A 237 -1.87 4.11 25.80
C ASP A 237 -3.22 3.81 26.52
N ALA A 238 -3.53 4.52 27.59
CA ALA A 238 -4.76 4.31 28.36
C ALA A 238 -6.04 4.89 27.72
N LEU A 239 -5.98 5.57 26.58
CA LEU A 239 -7.13 6.28 26.00
C LEU A 239 -8.25 5.33 25.53
N ASP A 240 -7.94 4.12 25.17
CA ASP A 240 -8.89 3.08 24.79
C ASP A 240 -9.38 2.20 25.97
N GLY A 241 -8.96 2.55 27.20
CA GLY A 241 -9.38 1.89 28.45
C GLY A 241 -8.42 0.82 28.95
N ILE A 242 -7.27 0.61 28.31
CA ILE A 242 -6.25 -0.36 28.73
C ILE A 242 -4.83 0.21 28.50
N LYS A 243 -3.85 -0.36 29.21
CA LYS A 243 -2.43 -0.13 28.99
C LYS A 243 -1.79 -1.44 28.53
N ASP A 244 -1.70 -1.62 27.21
CA ASP A 244 -1.22 -2.86 26.59
C ASP A 244 -0.03 -2.64 25.64
N GLY A 245 0.53 -1.41 25.65
CA GLY A 245 1.67 -1.03 24.81
C GLY A 245 1.25 -0.56 23.40
N VAL A 246 -0.05 -0.32 23.19
CA VAL A 246 -0.59 0.15 21.92
C VAL A 246 -1.49 1.37 22.13
N ILE A 247 -1.28 2.42 21.38
CA ILE A 247 -2.19 3.57 21.38
C ILE A 247 -3.41 3.21 20.52
N GLY A 248 -4.50 2.79 21.14
CA GLY A 248 -5.73 2.38 20.45
C GLY A 248 -6.55 3.57 19.93
N ASP A 249 -6.53 4.70 20.63
CA ASP A 249 -7.22 5.94 20.24
C ASP A 249 -6.22 7.06 19.89
N VAL A 250 -5.53 6.86 18.77
CA VAL A 250 -4.49 7.79 18.29
C VAL A 250 -5.06 9.16 17.94
N ALA A 251 -6.30 9.22 17.46
CA ALA A 251 -6.93 10.47 17.06
C ALA A 251 -7.07 11.49 18.22
N HIS A 252 -7.22 11.00 19.44
CA HIS A 252 -7.32 11.83 20.66
C HIS A 252 -6.02 11.92 21.45
N CYS A 253 -4.93 11.31 20.97
CA CYS A 253 -3.63 11.37 21.61
C CYS A 253 -3.05 12.79 21.52
N LYS A 254 -2.76 13.38 22.68
CA LYS A 254 -2.08 14.68 22.80
C LYS A 254 -0.70 14.45 23.39
N PHE A 255 0.33 14.54 22.55
CA PHE A 255 1.70 14.28 22.92
C PHE A 255 2.61 15.45 22.51
N ASP A 256 3.45 15.91 23.45
CA ASP A 256 4.54 16.86 23.17
C ASP A 256 5.88 16.19 23.46
N PRO A 257 6.78 16.04 22.47
CA PRO A 257 8.09 15.43 22.67
C PRO A 257 8.98 16.16 23.69
N ALA A 258 8.63 17.37 24.12
CA ALA A 258 9.35 18.09 25.18
C ALA A 258 9.45 17.32 26.50
N VAL A 259 8.55 16.37 26.75
CA VAL A 259 8.61 15.51 27.95
C VAL A 259 9.87 14.63 27.97
N THR A 260 10.52 14.45 26.82
CA THR A 260 11.76 13.67 26.67
C THR A 260 13.03 14.53 26.78
N LEU A 261 12.91 15.85 27.07
CA LEU A 261 14.05 16.76 27.09
C LEU A 261 15.08 16.37 28.16
N CYS A 262 16.35 16.29 27.76
CA CYS A 262 17.47 16.06 28.69
C CYS A 262 17.60 17.15 29.70
N LYS A 263 17.82 16.77 30.99
CA LYS A 263 17.97 17.72 32.11
C LYS A 263 19.43 18.17 32.32
N ALA A 264 20.40 17.32 31.97
CA ALA A 264 21.82 17.54 32.33
C ALA A 264 22.79 17.26 31.16
N GLY A 265 22.40 17.55 29.93
CA GLY A 265 23.18 17.26 28.74
C GLY A 265 22.68 16.05 27.97
N ASP A 266 23.34 15.71 26.83
CA ASP A 266 22.92 14.63 25.97
C ASP A 266 23.12 13.25 26.63
N ALA A 267 22.09 12.40 26.62
CA ALA A 267 22.14 11.05 27.17
C ALA A 267 21.26 10.09 26.32
N PRO A 268 21.50 8.75 26.40
CA PRO A 268 20.77 7.78 25.58
C PRO A 268 19.26 7.71 25.84
N ASP A 269 18.81 8.11 27.03
CA ASP A 269 17.43 8.03 27.51
C ASP A 269 16.65 9.35 27.42
N CYS A 270 17.18 10.36 26.74
CA CYS A 270 16.54 11.64 26.54
C CYS A 270 16.91 12.29 25.19
N LEU A 271 16.19 13.33 24.81
CA LEU A 271 16.46 14.12 23.62
C LEU A 271 17.03 15.48 23.99
N THR A 272 18.02 15.97 23.22
CA THR A 272 18.49 17.36 23.32
C THR A 272 17.38 18.33 22.85
N ALA A 273 17.51 19.61 23.16
CA ALA A 273 16.55 20.63 22.73
C ALA A 273 16.42 20.69 21.20
N ALA A 274 17.52 20.51 20.45
CA ALA A 274 17.50 20.48 18.98
C ALA A 274 16.79 19.24 18.44
N GLN A 275 16.96 18.07 19.07
CA GLN A 275 16.27 16.82 18.73
C GLN A 275 14.76 16.90 19.05
N VAL A 276 14.38 17.52 20.19
CA VAL A 276 12.96 17.76 20.52
C VAL A 276 12.33 18.67 19.47
N GLU A 277 13.01 19.71 19.01
CA GLU A 277 12.47 20.58 17.96
C GLU A 277 12.36 19.87 16.60
N ALA A 278 13.30 18.99 16.27
CA ALA A 278 13.20 18.14 15.08
C ALA A 278 11.97 17.19 15.18
N ALA A 279 11.75 16.55 16.31
CA ALA A 279 10.57 15.71 16.56
C ALA A 279 9.26 16.51 16.45
N ARG A 280 9.19 17.72 17.02
CA ARG A 280 8.04 18.62 16.88
C ARG A 280 7.73 18.94 15.41
N LYS A 281 8.75 19.17 14.59
CA LYS A 281 8.57 19.42 13.14
C LYS A 281 8.00 18.21 12.43
N ILE A 282 8.42 16.99 12.80
CA ILE A 282 7.87 15.76 12.24
C ILE A 282 6.37 15.65 12.58
N TYR A 283 5.98 15.85 13.84
CA TYR A 283 4.58 15.85 14.26
C TYR A 283 3.74 17.02 13.72
N ALA A 284 4.36 18.14 13.38
CA ALA A 284 3.67 19.27 12.74
C ALA A 284 3.37 19.02 11.25
N GLY A 285 4.15 18.16 10.59
CA GLY A 285 4.10 17.92 9.15
C GLY A 285 4.59 19.09 8.30
N PRO A 286 4.78 18.89 6.99
CA PRO A 286 5.25 19.92 6.08
C PRO A 286 4.20 21.01 5.88
N ARG A 287 4.65 22.25 6.13
CA ARG A 287 3.84 23.46 5.93
C ARG A 287 4.60 24.48 5.09
N ASN A 288 3.85 25.23 4.33
CA ASN A 288 4.39 26.39 3.65
C ASN A 288 4.87 27.41 4.71
N PRO A 289 6.16 27.80 4.75
CA PRO A 289 6.69 28.66 5.82
C PRO A 289 6.15 30.09 5.76
N ARG A 290 5.63 30.53 4.61
CA ARG A 290 5.09 31.89 4.43
C ARG A 290 3.58 31.95 4.72
N THR A 291 2.81 30.94 4.30
CA THR A 291 1.34 30.96 4.43
C THR A 291 0.82 30.13 5.60
N GLY A 292 1.62 29.21 6.16
CA GLY A 292 1.19 28.24 7.16
C GLY A 292 0.32 27.09 6.62
N GLU A 293 0.06 27.06 5.30
CA GLU A 293 -0.75 26.04 4.65
C GLU A 293 -0.12 24.64 4.79
N GLU A 294 -0.91 23.64 5.12
CA GLU A 294 -0.47 22.24 5.16
C GLU A 294 -0.19 21.75 3.73
N ILE A 295 1.05 21.33 3.48
CA ILE A 295 1.45 20.75 2.20
C ILE A 295 1.11 19.26 2.16
N TYR A 296 1.34 18.56 3.27
CA TYR A 296 1.03 17.16 3.42
C TYR A 296 0.76 16.83 4.90
N SER A 297 0.16 15.70 5.16
CA SER A 297 -0.24 15.28 6.50
C SER A 297 0.95 15.00 7.41
N PRO A 298 0.84 15.27 8.73
CA PRO A 298 1.86 14.95 9.73
C PRO A 298 1.88 13.45 10.06
N LEU A 299 2.97 12.99 10.69
CA LEU A 299 3.00 11.71 11.41
C LEU A 299 2.27 11.82 12.76
N TYR A 300 1.85 10.67 13.27
CA TYR A 300 1.12 10.57 14.53
C TYR A 300 1.96 9.88 15.63
N PRO A 301 1.67 10.16 16.93
CA PRO A 301 2.22 9.40 18.04
C PRO A 301 1.96 7.90 17.87
N GLY A 302 2.96 7.09 18.20
CA GLY A 302 2.96 5.64 17.94
C GLY A 302 3.73 5.22 16.70
N SER A 303 4.14 6.18 15.82
CA SER A 303 4.89 5.91 14.57
C SER A 303 6.41 5.97 14.71
N GLU A 304 6.93 6.34 15.86
CA GLU A 304 8.33 6.76 16.08
C GLU A 304 9.33 5.65 15.72
N LEU A 305 8.98 4.39 15.95
CA LEU A 305 9.84 3.24 15.62
C LEU A 305 10.07 3.08 14.11
N GLY A 306 9.20 3.65 13.29
CA GLY A 306 9.32 3.67 11.83
C GLY A 306 10.16 4.84 11.28
N TRP A 307 10.47 5.86 12.07
CA TRP A 307 11.14 7.08 11.59
C TRP A 307 12.54 6.83 11.03
N GLY A 308 13.20 5.76 11.50
CA GLY A 308 14.52 5.37 11.01
C GLY A 308 14.58 5.12 9.51
N GLN A 309 13.49 4.70 8.89
CA GLN A 309 13.40 4.51 7.44
C GLN A 309 13.55 5.83 6.67
N LEU A 310 13.07 6.94 7.24
CA LEU A 310 13.02 8.25 6.59
C LEU A 310 14.21 9.14 6.98
N ALA A 311 14.73 8.99 8.19
CA ALA A 311 15.67 9.93 8.78
C ALA A 311 16.84 9.28 9.57
N GLY A 312 16.96 7.96 9.55
CA GLY A 312 18.00 7.28 10.32
C GLY A 312 19.33 7.07 9.57
N GLY A 313 19.37 7.29 8.26
CA GLY A 313 20.56 7.11 7.41
C GLY A 313 21.28 8.41 7.06
N ASP A 314 22.32 8.30 6.23
CA ASP A 314 23.13 9.45 5.76
C ASP A 314 22.56 10.12 4.50
N ALA A 315 21.48 9.62 3.96
CA ALA A 315 20.79 10.13 2.77
C ALA A 315 19.27 9.95 2.89
N PRO A 316 18.45 10.81 2.26
CA PRO A 316 17.01 10.60 2.14
C PRO A 316 16.72 9.31 1.37
N LEU A 317 15.48 8.82 1.45
CA LEU A 317 15.04 7.73 0.59
C LEU A 317 15.21 8.03 -0.89
N GLY A 318 15.44 7.00 -1.71
CA GLY A 318 15.56 7.13 -3.16
C GLY A 318 14.31 7.71 -3.82
N ILE A 319 13.11 7.34 -3.35
CA ILE A 319 11.82 7.78 -3.90
C ILE A 319 11.71 9.31 -4.01
N PRO A 320 11.85 10.12 -2.95
CA PRO A 320 11.77 11.56 -3.08
C PRO A 320 12.93 12.13 -3.89
N ILE A 321 14.15 11.56 -3.80
CA ILE A 321 15.29 12.03 -4.61
C ILE A 321 14.97 11.92 -6.10
N GLU A 322 14.54 10.73 -6.57
CA GLU A 322 14.18 10.52 -7.97
C GLU A 322 13.01 11.41 -8.40
N PHE A 323 11.99 11.51 -7.56
CA PHE A 323 10.81 12.32 -7.88
C PHE A 323 11.18 13.81 -8.05
N PHE A 324 11.91 14.40 -7.12
CA PHE A 324 12.34 15.80 -7.27
C PHE A 324 13.28 16.00 -8.45
N LYS A 325 14.22 15.10 -8.64
CA LYS A 325 15.21 15.15 -9.72
C LYS A 325 14.54 15.13 -11.09
N TYR A 326 13.70 14.15 -11.34
CA TYR A 326 13.20 13.86 -12.68
C TYR A 326 11.82 14.47 -12.97
N TYR A 327 10.91 14.50 -12.01
CA TYR A 327 9.58 15.03 -12.24
C TYR A 327 9.46 16.52 -11.91
N VAL A 328 9.99 16.95 -10.74
CA VAL A 328 9.78 18.32 -10.26
C VAL A 328 10.78 19.30 -10.86
N PHE A 329 12.08 19.06 -10.69
CA PHE A 329 13.10 19.96 -11.19
C PHE A 329 13.50 19.71 -12.64
N ARG A 330 13.29 18.47 -13.13
CA ARG A 330 13.72 18.03 -14.46
C ARG A 330 15.22 18.26 -14.69
N ASP A 331 16.00 18.04 -13.64
CA ASP A 331 17.44 18.22 -13.59
C ASP A 331 18.11 16.93 -13.08
N PRO A 332 18.74 16.13 -13.94
CA PRO A 332 19.41 14.90 -13.53
C PRO A 332 20.63 15.13 -12.63
N ASN A 333 21.11 16.38 -12.52
CA ASN A 333 22.24 16.75 -11.66
C ASN A 333 21.77 17.35 -10.32
N TRP A 334 20.46 17.48 -10.08
CA TRP A 334 19.98 18.01 -8.82
C TRP A 334 20.49 17.18 -7.64
N ASP A 335 21.00 17.89 -6.63
CA ASP A 335 21.49 17.30 -5.38
C ASP A 335 20.86 18.02 -4.19
N TYR A 336 20.18 17.27 -3.34
CA TYR A 336 19.48 17.76 -2.15
C TYR A 336 20.42 18.43 -1.13
N LYS A 337 21.74 18.14 -1.16
CA LYS A 337 22.73 18.74 -0.26
C LYS A 337 23.06 20.17 -0.65
N THR A 338 23.12 20.46 -1.95
CA THR A 338 23.45 21.79 -2.49
C THR A 338 22.21 22.63 -2.74
N ARG A 339 21.07 21.98 -3.04
CA ARG A 339 19.77 22.61 -3.24
C ARG A 339 18.70 21.85 -2.46
N PRO A 340 18.51 22.12 -1.16
CA PRO A 340 17.43 21.53 -0.37
C PRO A 340 16.05 21.94 -0.92
N ILE A 341 15.02 21.16 -0.61
CA ILE A 341 13.64 21.48 -1.01
C ILE A 341 13.17 22.74 -0.30
N ASN A 342 12.59 23.66 -1.08
CA ASN A 342 11.93 24.86 -0.59
C ASN A 342 10.42 24.65 -0.52
N PHE A 343 9.88 24.56 0.69
CA PHE A 343 8.46 24.28 0.93
C PHE A 343 7.50 25.45 0.62
N ASP A 344 8.01 26.61 0.19
CA ASP A 344 7.19 27.70 -0.39
C ASP A 344 7.16 27.61 -1.92
N SER A 345 8.30 27.67 -2.58
CA SER A 345 8.38 27.77 -4.05
C SER A 345 8.21 26.44 -4.78
N ASP A 346 8.78 25.32 -4.27
CA ASP A 346 8.88 24.08 -5.03
C ASP A 346 7.56 23.31 -5.09
N VAL A 347 6.64 23.57 -4.15
CA VAL A 347 5.30 22.98 -4.16
C VAL A 347 4.54 23.28 -5.44
N GLY A 348 4.65 24.54 -5.92
CA GLY A 348 4.03 24.97 -7.19
C GLY A 348 4.53 24.17 -8.39
N LEU A 349 5.82 23.79 -8.42
CA LEU A 349 6.40 23.00 -9.49
C LEU A 349 5.82 21.60 -9.59
N SER A 350 5.44 20.99 -8.45
CA SER A 350 4.82 19.66 -8.43
C SER A 350 3.34 19.67 -8.84
N ASN A 351 2.72 20.85 -8.97
CA ASN A 351 1.32 20.99 -9.41
C ASN A 351 1.17 21.01 -10.95
N ARG A 352 2.24 20.97 -11.70
CA ARG A 352 2.17 20.99 -13.16
C ARG A 352 1.32 19.83 -13.69
N PRO A 353 0.45 20.08 -14.71
CA PRO A 353 -0.51 19.08 -15.21
C PRO A 353 0.14 17.78 -15.68
N GLU A 354 1.34 17.85 -16.26
CA GLU A 354 2.06 16.68 -16.75
C GLU A 354 2.52 15.72 -15.66
N ILE A 355 2.61 16.17 -14.40
CA ILE A 355 2.98 15.35 -13.25
C ILE A 355 1.74 14.72 -12.60
N GLN A 356 0.57 15.36 -12.70
CA GLN A 356 -0.64 14.92 -12.00
C GLN A 356 -1.10 13.48 -12.30
N PRO A 357 -0.80 12.87 -13.46
CA PRO A 357 -1.12 11.47 -13.71
C PRO A 357 -0.63 10.48 -12.64
N VAL A 358 0.43 10.81 -11.88
CA VAL A 358 0.98 9.94 -10.83
C VAL A 358 0.17 9.97 -9.52
N ASN A 359 -0.88 10.79 -9.44
CA ASN A 359 -1.77 10.88 -8.29
C ASN A 359 -3.11 10.18 -8.57
N ALA A 360 -3.61 9.44 -7.59
CA ALA A 360 -4.93 8.82 -7.62
C ALA A 360 -5.76 9.32 -6.42
N VAL A 361 -6.17 10.60 -6.50
CA VAL A 361 -6.82 11.33 -5.39
C VAL A 361 -8.22 11.85 -5.74
N ASP A 362 -8.78 11.49 -6.89
CA ASP A 362 -10.15 11.89 -7.23
C ASP A 362 -11.14 11.22 -6.29
N PRO A 363 -11.94 11.99 -5.50
CA PRO A 363 -12.91 11.42 -4.58
C PRO A 363 -14.21 10.97 -5.27
N ASN A 364 -14.37 11.21 -6.58
CA ASN A 364 -15.55 10.82 -7.33
C ASN A 364 -15.55 9.32 -7.67
N LEU A 365 -16.02 8.51 -6.75
CA LEU A 365 -16.16 7.07 -6.90
C LEU A 365 -17.57 6.64 -7.37
N MET A 366 -18.47 7.60 -7.69
CA MET A 366 -19.84 7.26 -8.09
C MET A 366 -19.92 6.32 -9.29
N PRO A 367 -19.13 6.46 -10.38
CA PRO A 367 -19.20 5.52 -11.49
C PRO A 367 -18.85 4.08 -11.07
N PHE A 368 -17.86 3.91 -10.18
CA PHE A 368 -17.47 2.61 -9.65
C PHE A 368 -18.55 2.03 -8.71
N PHE A 369 -19.12 2.83 -7.83
CA PHE A 369 -20.15 2.39 -6.90
C PHE A 369 -21.48 2.08 -7.58
N ALA A 370 -21.87 2.86 -8.60
CA ALA A 370 -23.13 2.68 -9.32
C ALA A 370 -23.24 1.32 -10.03
N ARG A 371 -22.10 0.72 -10.44
CA ARG A 371 -22.07 -0.63 -10.99
C ARG A 371 -21.91 -1.74 -9.95
N GLY A 372 -22.01 -1.39 -8.67
CA GLY A 372 -21.88 -2.33 -7.55
C GLY A 372 -20.43 -2.60 -7.14
N GLY A 373 -19.48 -1.74 -7.51
CA GLY A 373 -18.09 -1.78 -7.08
C GLY A 373 -17.97 -1.66 -5.55
N LYS A 374 -16.96 -2.32 -4.97
CA LYS A 374 -16.69 -2.28 -3.51
C LYS A 374 -15.26 -1.84 -3.26
N LEU A 375 -15.08 -0.90 -2.33
CA LEU A 375 -13.77 -0.37 -1.93
C LEU A 375 -13.54 -0.59 -0.43
N LEU A 376 -12.50 -1.32 -0.09
CA LEU A 376 -12.00 -1.50 1.26
C LEU A 376 -10.72 -0.69 1.43
N LEU A 377 -10.70 0.28 2.33
CA LEU A 377 -9.49 0.96 2.78
C LEU A 377 -9.09 0.43 4.16
N VAL A 378 -7.84 0.08 4.33
CA VAL A 378 -7.24 -0.28 5.63
C VAL A 378 -5.91 0.44 5.76
N ASP A 379 -5.75 1.25 6.80
CA ASP A 379 -4.51 1.99 7.00
C ASP A 379 -4.00 1.84 8.44
N GLY A 380 -2.71 2.07 8.66
CA GLY A 380 -2.07 1.90 9.95
C GLY A 380 -1.88 3.23 10.67
N TRP A 381 -2.25 3.30 11.95
CA TRP A 381 -2.00 4.49 12.75
C TRP A 381 -0.50 4.75 13.00
N ALA A 382 0.35 3.71 12.96
CA ALA A 382 1.79 3.81 13.13
C ALA A 382 2.55 3.94 11.79
N ASP A 383 1.86 4.21 10.68
CA ASP A 383 2.50 4.36 9.37
C ASP A 383 3.40 5.61 9.35
N ALA A 384 4.71 5.38 9.37
CA ALA A 384 5.72 6.42 9.22
C ALA A 384 6.04 6.74 7.76
N ALA A 385 5.83 5.79 6.84
CA ALA A 385 6.11 5.99 5.42
C ALA A 385 5.06 6.89 4.76
N VAL A 386 3.77 6.67 5.06
CA VAL A 386 2.64 7.48 4.59
C VAL A 386 1.74 7.86 5.76
N PRO A 387 1.63 9.14 6.11
CA PRO A 387 0.84 9.56 7.25
C PRO A 387 -0.62 9.08 7.17
N PRO A 388 -1.18 8.50 8.24
CA PRO A 388 -2.57 7.98 8.30
C PRO A 388 -3.65 8.98 7.88
N LYS A 389 -3.44 10.26 8.14
CA LYS A 389 -4.36 11.34 7.77
C LYS A 389 -4.58 11.45 6.26
N VAL A 390 -3.71 10.89 5.42
CA VAL A 390 -3.89 10.86 3.96
C VAL A 390 -5.12 10.05 3.59
N ALA A 391 -5.26 8.84 4.12
CA ALA A 391 -6.43 7.99 3.91
C ALA A 391 -7.69 8.61 4.54
N ILE A 392 -7.57 9.22 5.72
CA ILE A 392 -8.67 9.94 6.39
C ILE A 392 -9.17 11.10 5.53
N ASN A 393 -8.27 11.93 4.99
CA ASN A 393 -8.63 13.05 4.12
C ASN A 393 -9.31 12.56 2.83
N TYR A 394 -8.80 11.51 2.22
CA TYR A 394 -9.42 10.91 1.04
C TYR A 394 -10.82 10.36 1.33
N TYR A 395 -10.98 9.61 2.43
CA TYR A 395 -12.28 9.12 2.87
C TYR A 395 -13.28 10.26 3.08
N ASN A 396 -12.89 11.33 3.79
CA ASN A 396 -13.75 12.48 4.03
C ASN A 396 -14.12 13.22 2.73
N ALA A 397 -13.18 13.36 1.81
CA ALA A 397 -13.44 13.92 0.48
C ALA A 397 -14.43 13.05 -0.33
N ALA A 398 -14.27 11.72 -0.26
CA ALA A 398 -15.20 10.78 -0.89
C ALA A 398 -16.61 10.90 -0.27
N VAL A 399 -16.73 10.97 1.09
CA VAL A 399 -18.01 11.20 1.77
C VAL A 399 -18.68 12.48 1.27
N ALA A 400 -17.93 13.57 1.19
CA ALA A 400 -18.43 14.86 0.74
C ALA A 400 -18.87 14.83 -0.74
N LYS A 401 -18.18 14.06 -1.59
CA LYS A 401 -18.44 14.00 -3.03
C LYS A 401 -19.57 13.07 -3.41
N VAL A 402 -19.62 11.85 -2.83
CA VAL A 402 -20.59 10.82 -3.24
C VAL A 402 -21.77 10.67 -2.28
N GLY A 403 -21.68 11.26 -1.11
CA GLY A 403 -22.71 11.19 -0.06
C GLY A 403 -22.61 9.93 0.81
N THR A 404 -23.07 10.06 2.05
CA THR A 404 -22.95 9.05 3.11
C THR A 404 -23.63 7.73 2.75
N ARG A 405 -24.79 7.77 2.06
CA ARG A 405 -25.54 6.55 1.73
C ARG A 405 -24.77 5.66 0.74
N ALA A 406 -24.38 6.22 -0.41
CA ALA A 406 -23.63 5.49 -1.42
C ALA A 406 -22.32 4.91 -0.85
N LEU A 407 -21.66 5.71 -0.01
CA LEU A 407 -20.42 5.29 0.62
C LEU A 407 -20.65 4.14 1.61
N LYS A 408 -21.68 4.17 2.47
CA LYS A 408 -22.01 3.05 3.37
C LYS A 408 -22.29 1.73 2.65
N GLU A 409 -22.85 1.79 1.46
CA GLU A 409 -23.17 0.61 0.65
C GLU A 409 -21.96 0.04 -0.08
N SER A 410 -20.92 0.87 -0.35
CA SER A 410 -19.86 0.54 -1.30
C SER A 410 -18.44 0.74 -0.79
N MET A 411 -18.23 1.37 0.37
CA MET A 411 -16.90 1.62 0.95
C MET A 411 -16.85 1.24 2.43
N ARG A 412 -15.71 0.67 2.83
CA ARG A 412 -15.34 0.45 4.24
C ARG A 412 -13.97 1.03 4.49
N PHE A 413 -13.78 1.64 5.66
CA PHE A 413 -12.51 2.20 6.06
C PHE A 413 -12.16 1.82 7.50
N PHE A 414 -10.98 1.29 7.70
CA PHE A 414 -10.46 0.84 8.98
C PHE A 414 -9.08 1.43 9.24
N MET A 415 -8.88 1.90 10.47
CA MET A 415 -7.61 2.41 10.95
C MET A 415 -7.08 1.43 12.01
N VAL A 416 -5.99 0.74 11.69
CA VAL A 416 -5.43 -0.33 12.54
C VAL A 416 -4.42 0.27 13.52
N PRO A 417 -4.64 0.17 14.84
CA PRO A 417 -3.67 0.59 15.84
C PRO A 417 -2.33 -0.15 15.68
N ALA A 418 -1.23 0.53 15.93
CA ALA A 418 0.15 0.02 15.84
C ALA A 418 0.59 -0.60 14.50
N MET A 419 -0.27 -0.71 13.50
CA MET A 419 0.14 -1.13 12.15
C MET A 419 0.95 -0.03 11.48
N GLY A 420 2.09 -0.41 10.88
CA GLY A 420 2.89 0.46 10.01
C GLY A 420 2.30 0.60 8.61
N HIS A 421 3.15 0.66 7.57
CA HIS A 421 2.75 0.86 6.16
C HIS A 421 1.96 -0.31 5.54
N GLY A 422 1.61 -1.29 6.32
CA GLY A 422 0.86 -2.48 5.95
C GLY A 422 1.26 -3.68 6.81
N PRO A 423 0.61 -4.82 6.62
CA PRO A 423 0.95 -6.04 7.34
C PRO A 423 2.43 -6.41 7.22
N GLY A 424 3.10 -6.68 8.34
CA GLY A 424 4.50 -7.10 8.39
C GLY A 424 5.54 -6.03 8.01
N THR A 425 5.19 -4.75 7.98
CA THR A 425 6.13 -3.66 7.65
C THR A 425 6.90 -3.16 8.87
N THR A 426 8.08 -2.59 8.61
CA THR A 426 8.96 -2.03 9.65
C THR A 426 8.30 -0.84 10.36
N GLY A 427 8.51 -0.72 11.67
CA GLY A 427 8.08 0.44 12.47
C GLY A 427 6.70 0.32 13.09
N GLY A 428 5.94 -0.73 12.76
CA GLY A 428 4.68 -1.09 13.41
C GLY A 428 4.73 -2.50 13.97
N GLU A 429 3.65 -2.91 14.63
CA GLU A 429 3.46 -4.31 15.01
C GLU A 429 3.29 -5.19 13.78
N ASN A 430 3.73 -6.44 13.88
CA ASN A 430 3.48 -7.43 12.85
C ASN A 430 2.03 -7.91 12.96
N VAL A 431 1.16 -7.35 12.12
CA VAL A 431 -0.27 -7.69 12.06
C VAL A 431 -0.60 -8.36 10.73
N ASN A 432 -1.65 -9.17 10.72
CA ASN A 432 -2.14 -9.80 9.49
C ASN A 432 -3.67 -9.84 9.43
N PHE A 433 -4.20 -9.70 8.23
CA PHE A 433 -5.60 -9.88 7.87
C PHE A 433 -5.73 -10.19 6.37
N ASP A 434 -6.80 -10.88 5.97
CA ASP A 434 -7.03 -11.24 4.56
C ASP A 434 -7.89 -10.19 3.84
N ALA A 435 -7.27 -9.11 3.38
CA ALA A 435 -7.96 -8.05 2.65
C ALA A 435 -8.68 -8.56 1.39
N LEU A 436 -8.06 -9.50 0.65
CA LEU A 436 -8.65 -10.08 -0.56
C LEU A 436 -9.89 -10.93 -0.22
N GLY A 437 -9.83 -11.79 0.82
CA GLY A 437 -10.96 -12.58 1.27
C GLY A 437 -12.13 -11.72 1.78
N LEU A 438 -11.83 -10.58 2.43
CA LEU A 438 -12.85 -9.64 2.88
C LEU A 438 -13.64 -9.03 1.71
N ILE A 439 -12.96 -8.58 0.66
CA ILE A 439 -13.64 -8.00 -0.51
C ILE A 439 -14.37 -9.06 -1.35
N GLU A 440 -13.89 -10.32 -1.38
CA GLU A 440 -14.59 -11.45 -1.98
C GLU A 440 -15.92 -11.72 -1.26
N GLN A 441 -15.88 -11.88 0.06
CA GLN A 441 -17.10 -12.12 0.85
C GLN A 441 -18.10 -10.98 0.67
N TRP A 442 -17.61 -9.75 0.66
CA TRP A 442 -18.50 -8.60 0.45
C TRP A 442 -19.13 -8.62 -0.94
N LYS A 443 -18.33 -8.79 -2.00
CA LYS A 443 -18.82 -8.73 -3.39
C LYS A 443 -19.66 -9.93 -3.77
N GLU A 444 -19.24 -11.14 -3.36
CA GLU A 444 -19.87 -12.39 -3.81
C GLU A 444 -21.05 -12.83 -2.94
N LYS A 445 -20.99 -12.52 -1.62
CA LYS A 445 -22.00 -12.97 -0.63
C LYS A 445 -22.82 -11.83 -0.05
N GLY A 446 -22.52 -10.56 -0.42
CA GLY A 446 -23.20 -9.41 0.16
C GLY A 446 -22.90 -9.20 1.65
N GLN A 447 -21.76 -9.69 2.15
CA GLN A 447 -21.35 -9.59 3.55
C GLN A 447 -20.24 -8.53 3.72
N PRO A 448 -20.61 -7.25 3.96
CA PRO A 448 -19.61 -6.21 4.17
C PRO A 448 -18.86 -6.45 5.49
N PRO A 449 -17.56 -6.13 5.56
CA PRO A 449 -16.85 -6.16 6.83
C PRO A 449 -17.29 -4.94 7.67
N ASP A 450 -18.06 -5.16 8.73
CA ASP A 450 -18.46 -4.10 9.66
C ASP A 450 -17.43 -3.90 10.79
N GLN A 451 -16.55 -4.86 10.97
CA GLN A 451 -15.40 -4.88 11.87
C GLN A 451 -14.29 -5.69 11.22
N LEU A 452 -13.03 -5.42 11.59
CA LEU A 452 -11.92 -6.31 11.31
C LEU A 452 -11.45 -6.95 12.61
N VAL A 453 -10.98 -8.18 12.52
CA VAL A 453 -10.14 -8.80 13.53
C VAL A 453 -8.77 -8.96 12.90
N VAL A 454 -7.77 -8.32 13.49
CA VAL A 454 -6.38 -8.43 13.04
C VAL A 454 -5.62 -9.31 14.01
N SER A 455 -4.87 -10.27 13.47
CA SER A 455 -3.98 -11.12 14.26
C SER A 455 -2.65 -10.41 14.46
N HIS A 456 -2.09 -10.48 15.66
CA HIS A 456 -0.76 -9.97 16.03
C HIS A 456 0.24 -11.10 16.09
N PHE A 457 1.47 -10.84 15.65
CA PHE A 457 2.52 -11.83 15.61
C PHE A 457 3.80 -11.32 16.27
N LYS A 458 4.42 -12.17 17.07
CA LYS A 458 5.81 -12.02 17.48
C LYS A 458 6.60 -13.04 16.66
N GLU A 459 7.45 -12.56 15.76
CA GLU A 459 8.08 -13.39 14.72
C GLU A 459 7.01 -14.13 13.89
N ALA A 460 6.98 -15.45 13.89
CA ALA A 460 6.00 -16.27 13.18
C ALA A 460 4.85 -16.79 14.08
N THR A 461 4.85 -16.43 15.38
CA THR A 461 3.85 -16.93 16.35
C THR A 461 2.77 -15.89 16.54
N GLU A 462 1.50 -16.29 16.32
CA GLU A 462 0.34 -15.46 16.67
C GLU A 462 0.28 -15.29 18.18
N THR A 463 0.26 -14.04 18.65
CA THR A 463 0.23 -13.69 20.08
C THR A 463 -1.13 -13.24 20.55
N GLY A 464 -2.00 -12.83 19.63
CA GLY A 464 -3.35 -12.37 19.97
C GLY A 464 -4.10 -11.80 18.78
N GLN A 465 -5.30 -11.32 19.09
CA GLN A 465 -6.20 -10.71 18.11
C GLN A 465 -6.75 -9.40 18.64
N ARG A 466 -6.81 -8.39 17.80
CA ARG A 466 -7.40 -7.09 18.14
C ARG A 466 -8.61 -6.78 17.27
N LEU A 467 -9.66 -6.24 17.90
CA LEU A 467 -10.80 -5.68 17.19
C LEU A 467 -10.42 -4.34 16.57
N VAL A 468 -10.75 -4.14 15.29
CA VAL A 468 -10.65 -2.85 14.61
C VAL A 468 -12.03 -2.43 14.14
N CYS A 469 -12.44 -1.26 14.57
CA CYS A 469 -13.75 -0.69 14.24
C CYS A 469 -13.71 0.09 12.93
N GLN A 470 -14.83 0.12 12.23
CA GLN A 470 -14.98 0.99 11.07
C GLN A 470 -14.80 2.46 11.48
N TYR A 471 -13.88 3.17 10.83
CA TYR A 471 -13.62 4.59 11.07
C TYR A 471 -14.92 5.43 10.95
N PRO A 472 -15.19 6.42 11.85
CA PRO A 472 -14.28 6.95 12.86
C PRO A 472 -14.37 6.28 14.25
N ARG A 473 -15.08 5.17 14.41
CA ARG A 473 -15.23 4.49 15.71
C ARG A 473 -13.91 3.86 16.16
N VAL A 474 -13.72 3.81 17.47
CA VAL A 474 -12.56 3.24 18.14
C VAL A 474 -12.95 1.98 18.90
N ALA A 475 -12.08 0.98 18.95
CA ALA A 475 -12.24 -0.19 19.80
C ALA A 475 -11.88 0.18 21.23
N ILE A 476 -12.83 0.06 22.14
CA ILE A 476 -12.64 0.36 23.57
C ILE A 476 -12.68 -0.95 24.36
N TYR A 477 -11.69 -1.14 25.22
CA TYR A 477 -11.63 -2.29 26.12
C TYR A 477 -12.80 -2.30 27.12
N LYS A 478 -13.43 -3.47 27.31
CA LYS A 478 -14.62 -3.63 28.16
C LYS A 478 -14.31 -3.68 29.67
N GLY A 479 -13.02 -3.70 30.04
CA GLY A 479 -12.59 -3.86 31.44
C GLY A 479 -12.55 -5.31 31.92
N THR A 480 -12.84 -6.29 31.05
CA THR A 480 -12.83 -7.73 31.38
C THR A 480 -12.39 -8.55 30.15
N GLY A 481 -11.79 -9.71 30.39
CA GLY A 481 -11.25 -10.60 29.37
C GLY A 481 -9.76 -10.33 29.08
N SER A 482 -9.17 -11.13 28.21
CA SER A 482 -7.78 -10.92 27.78
C SER A 482 -7.69 -9.72 26.85
N PRO A 483 -6.68 -8.82 27.00
CA PRO A 483 -6.40 -7.79 26.01
C PRO A 483 -6.03 -8.34 24.64
N GLU A 484 -5.56 -9.57 24.57
CA GLU A 484 -5.21 -10.28 23.34
C GLU A 484 -6.42 -10.98 22.66
N ASP A 485 -7.62 -10.80 23.17
CA ASP A 485 -8.87 -11.32 22.56
C ASP A 485 -9.71 -10.15 22.03
N ALA A 486 -9.93 -10.13 20.72
CA ALA A 486 -10.78 -9.14 20.06
C ALA A 486 -12.19 -9.02 20.69
N LYS A 487 -12.70 -10.09 21.32
CA LYS A 487 -14.00 -10.11 22.02
C LYS A 487 -13.99 -9.24 23.29
N SER A 488 -12.84 -8.90 23.82
CA SER A 488 -12.71 -8.03 25.02
C SER A 488 -12.94 -6.55 24.72
N TYR A 489 -13.17 -6.20 23.46
CA TYR A 489 -13.37 -4.83 23.00
C TYR A 489 -14.78 -4.60 22.44
N SER A 490 -15.18 -3.35 22.36
CA SER A 490 -16.42 -2.91 21.70
C SER A 490 -16.19 -1.61 20.92
N CYS A 491 -16.87 -1.44 19.79
CA CYS A 491 -16.78 -0.23 18.97
C CYS A 491 -17.62 0.91 19.54
N ARG A 492 -17.00 2.05 19.81
CA ARG A 492 -17.64 3.29 20.26
C ARG A 492 -17.29 4.46 19.33
#